data_8d97d631e906921105d85c9b1c506cec
#
_entry.id   8d97d631e906921105d85c9b1c506cec
#
_cell.length_a   1.000
_cell.length_b   1.000
_cell.length_c   1.000
_cell.angle_alpha   90.00
_cell.angle_beta   90.00
_cell.angle_gamma   90.00
#
_symmetry.space_group_name_H-M   'P 1'
#
loop_
_entity.id
_entity.type
_entity.pdbx_description
1 polymer ?
#
loop_
_entity_poly.entity_id
_entity_poly.type
_entity_poly.pdbx_seq_one_letter_code
_entity_poly.pdbx_strand_id
1 'polypeptide(L)'
;QYATAAAQLNRIAERAAGAQALYETLHRKRAESRSRYVAPFTRRLEELAAPVFGDSVRFEVGDDFAIARRTLDGVTVDVAALSGGAREQLGLIARLACAMLVDEQDGVPVIIDDALGYSDPARLASMAQVLGAAAGDAQIIVLTCDPQRYADVPDATMIAV
;
A
#
# COMPACT_ATOMS: atom_id res chain seq x y z
N GLN A 1 8.13 10.85 57.99
CA GLN A 1 8.96 10.80 56.77
C GLN A 1 8.77 9.49 56.00
N TYR A 2 8.81 8.29 56.62
CA TYR A 2 8.61 7.00 55.92
C TYR A 2 7.22 6.84 55.31
N ALA A 3 6.16 7.26 56.00
CA ALA A 3 4.78 7.16 55.52
C ALA A 3 4.55 8.05 54.28
N THR A 4 5.17 9.21 54.23
CA THR A 4 5.08 10.14 53.09
C THR A 4 5.81 9.61 51.87
N ALA A 5 6.99 9.01 52.05
CA ALA A 5 7.77 8.39 51.01
C ALA A 5 7.05 7.15 50.41
N ALA A 6 6.44 6.32 51.24
CA ALA A 6 5.66 5.16 50.83
C ALA A 6 4.41 5.57 50.01
N ALA A 7 3.69 6.62 50.43
CA ALA A 7 2.56 7.15 49.68
C ALA A 7 2.97 7.74 48.31
N GLN A 8 4.14 8.36 48.26
CA GLN A 8 4.67 8.91 47.01
C GLN A 8 5.10 7.80 46.03
N LEU A 9 5.68 6.74 46.55
CA LEU A 9 6.08 5.55 45.78
C LEU A 9 4.87 4.84 45.18
N ASN A 10 3.81 4.65 45.99
CA ASN A 10 2.55 4.08 45.53
C ASN A 10 1.90 4.92 44.40
N ARG A 11 1.86 6.23 44.56
CA ARG A 11 1.36 7.14 43.48
C ARG A 11 2.15 7.00 42.19
N ILE A 12 3.46 6.91 42.26
CA ILE A 12 4.32 6.72 41.09
C ILE A 12 4.04 5.37 40.44
N ALA A 13 3.95 4.31 41.26
CA ALA A 13 3.64 2.96 40.78
C ALA A 13 2.26 2.89 40.11
N GLU A 14 1.23 3.49 40.69
CA GLU A 14 -0.11 3.57 40.09
C GLU A 14 -0.11 4.33 38.75
N ARG A 15 0.60 5.45 38.69
CA ARG A 15 0.74 6.22 37.44
C ARG A 15 1.50 5.44 36.36
N ALA A 16 2.56 4.74 36.73
CA ALA A 16 3.32 3.89 35.81
C ALA A 16 2.48 2.73 35.30
N ALA A 17 1.73 2.05 36.17
CA ALA A 17 0.81 0.99 35.78
C ALA A 17 -0.31 1.50 34.83
N GLY A 18 -0.88 2.67 35.13
CA GLY A 18 -1.88 3.31 34.29
C GLY A 18 -1.33 3.68 32.90
N ALA A 19 -0.13 4.24 32.83
CA ALA A 19 0.54 4.57 31.57
C ALA A 19 0.86 3.31 30.74
N GLN A 20 1.30 2.25 31.39
CA GLN A 20 1.57 0.97 30.73
C GLN A 20 0.28 0.33 30.18
N ALA A 21 -0.79 0.29 30.96
CA ALA A 21 -2.09 -0.24 30.53
C ALA A 21 -2.66 0.56 29.32
N LEU A 22 -2.51 1.88 29.33
CA LEU A 22 -2.90 2.73 28.20
C LEU A 22 -2.06 2.41 26.96
N TYR A 23 -0.75 2.32 27.11
CA TYR A 23 0.16 1.98 26.01
C TYR A 23 -0.20 0.62 25.39
N GLU A 24 -0.35 -0.42 26.21
CA GLU A 24 -0.73 -1.76 25.74
C GLU A 24 -2.10 -1.77 25.03
N THR A 25 -3.07 -1.02 25.60
CA THR A 25 -4.41 -0.91 25.01
C THR A 25 -4.37 -0.21 23.64
N LEU A 26 -3.63 0.90 23.53
CA LEU A 26 -3.47 1.62 22.27
C LEU A 26 -2.75 0.76 21.21
N HIS A 27 -1.69 0.05 21.60
CA HIS A 27 -0.97 -0.86 20.71
C HIS A 27 -1.87 -1.99 20.20
N ARG A 28 -2.62 -2.62 21.08
CA ARG A 28 -3.57 -3.68 20.70
C ARG A 28 -4.65 -3.14 19.77
N LYS A 29 -5.27 -2.00 20.10
CA LYS A 29 -6.31 -1.40 19.26
C LYS A 29 -5.79 -0.96 17.90
N ARG A 30 -4.57 -0.48 17.83
CA ARG A 30 -3.89 -0.16 16.56
C ARG A 30 -3.66 -1.42 15.72
N ALA A 31 -3.21 -2.51 16.31
CA ALA A 31 -3.02 -3.78 15.62
C ALA A 31 -4.37 -4.36 15.12
N GLU A 32 -5.39 -4.39 15.98
CA GLU A 32 -6.75 -4.83 15.61
C GLU A 32 -7.32 -3.98 14.46
N SER A 33 -7.12 -2.67 14.49
CA SER A 33 -7.57 -1.77 13.43
C SER A 33 -6.84 -2.04 12.11
N ARG A 34 -5.51 -2.21 12.15
CA ARG A 34 -4.70 -2.51 10.97
C ARG A 34 -5.08 -3.85 10.33
N SER A 35 -5.24 -4.90 11.13
CA SER A 35 -5.57 -6.24 10.62
C SER A 35 -6.89 -6.28 9.83
N ARG A 36 -7.84 -5.38 10.13
CA ARG A 36 -9.10 -5.27 9.39
C ARG A 36 -8.91 -4.79 7.94
N TYR A 37 -7.86 -4.06 7.66
CA TYR A 37 -7.58 -3.50 6.33
C TYR A 37 -6.57 -4.32 5.52
N VAL A 38 -5.75 -5.16 6.17
CA VAL A 38 -4.72 -5.96 5.47
C VAL A 38 -5.36 -6.93 4.47
N ALA A 39 -6.41 -7.65 4.85
CA ALA A 39 -7.05 -8.60 3.96
C ALA A 39 -7.74 -7.94 2.75
N PRO A 40 -8.54 -6.85 2.90
CA PRO A 40 -9.05 -6.08 1.78
C PRO A 40 -7.94 -5.50 0.89
N PHE A 41 -6.88 -4.95 1.49
CA PHE A 41 -5.73 -4.44 0.76
C PHE A 41 -5.05 -5.53 -0.08
N THR A 42 -4.74 -6.67 0.53
CA THR A 42 -4.08 -7.79 -0.17
C THR A 42 -4.92 -8.26 -1.35
N ARG A 43 -6.22 -8.40 -1.18
CA ARG A 43 -7.13 -8.78 -2.26
C ARG A 43 -7.10 -7.76 -3.41
N ARG A 44 -7.26 -6.48 -3.10
CA ARG A 44 -7.23 -5.43 -4.13
C ARG A 44 -5.87 -5.33 -4.82
N LEU A 45 -4.78 -5.51 -4.06
CA LEU A 45 -3.43 -5.58 -4.58
C LEU A 45 -3.26 -6.73 -5.59
N GLU A 46 -3.76 -7.93 -5.27
CA GLU A 46 -3.70 -9.11 -6.15
C GLU A 46 -4.56 -8.92 -7.40
N GLU A 47 -5.77 -8.37 -7.27
CA GLU A 47 -6.65 -8.04 -8.40
C GLU A 47 -5.97 -7.07 -9.38
N LEU A 48 -5.39 -5.99 -8.89
CA LEU A 48 -4.69 -5.01 -9.72
C LEU A 48 -3.35 -5.53 -10.27
N ALA A 49 -2.72 -6.47 -9.58
CA ALA A 49 -1.42 -7.03 -9.98
C ALA A 49 -1.56 -8.13 -11.04
N ALA A 50 -2.70 -8.80 -11.16
CA ALA A 50 -2.93 -9.91 -12.07
C ALA A 50 -2.64 -9.58 -13.56
N PRO A 51 -3.03 -8.43 -14.12
CA PRO A 51 -2.71 -8.08 -15.51
C PRO A 51 -1.20 -7.92 -15.77
N VAL A 52 -0.40 -7.61 -14.73
CA VAL A 52 1.04 -7.35 -14.86
C VAL A 52 1.89 -8.57 -14.55
N PHE A 53 1.49 -9.36 -13.54
CA PHE A 53 2.30 -10.48 -13.05
C PHE A 53 1.69 -11.85 -13.34
N GLY A 54 0.42 -11.92 -13.72
CA GLY A 54 -0.33 -13.15 -13.98
C GLY A 54 -1.35 -13.47 -12.86
N ASP A 55 -2.39 -14.23 -13.20
CA ASP A 55 -3.55 -14.49 -12.32
C ASP A 55 -3.20 -15.32 -11.06
N SER A 56 -2.08 -16.05 -11.11
CA SER A 56 -1.62 -16.85 -9.97
C SER A 56 -0.86 -16.02 -8.93
N VAL A 57 -0.67 -14.72 -9.16
CA VAL A 57 0.09 -13.85 -8.24
C VAL A 57 -0.56 -13.75 -6.86
N ARG A 58 0.25 -13.94 -5.82
CA ARG A 58 -0.15 -13.77 -4.41
C ARG A 58 0.92 -13.00 -3.66
N PHE A 59 0.50 -12.26 -2.63
CA PHE A 59 1.40 -11.47 -1.81
C PHE A 59 1.28 -11.79 -0.33
N GLU A 60 2.41 -11.85 0.35
CA GLU A 60 2.48 -11.83 1.82
C GLU A 60 2.62 -10.38 2.27
N VAL A 61 1.59 -9.88 2.94
CA VAL A 61 1.50 -8.50 3.43
C VAL A 61 1.49 -8.51 4.95
N GLY A 62 2.41 -7.75 5.55
CA GLY A 62 2.48 -7.57 7.00
C GLY A 62 1.40 -6.62 7.55
N ASP A 63 1.24 -6.60 8.87
CA ASP A 63 0.29 -5.69 9.56
C ASP A 63 0.63 -4.21 9.39
N ASP A 64 1.82 -3.89 8.90
CA ASP A 64 2.28 -2.55 8.54
C ASP A 64 2.04 -2.19 7.07
N PHE A 65 1.32 -3.05 6.32
CA PHE A 65 1.11 -2.98 4.87
C PHE A 65 2.38 -3.14 4.03
N ALA A 66 3.50 -3.55 4.64
CA ALA A 66 4.68 -3.89 3.88
C ALA A 66 4.47 -5.21 3.12
N ILE A 67 4.76 -5.20 1.83
CA ILE A 67 4.72 -6.39 0.99
C ILE A 67 6.08 -7.09 1.14
N ALA A 68 6.10 -8.23 1.85
CA ALA A 68 7.32 -8.97 2.13
C ALA A 68 7.71 -9.89 0.97
N ARG A 69 6.76 -10.67 0.45
CA ARG A 69 7.01 -11.70 -0.56
C ARG A 69 5.96 -11.68 -1.66
N ARG A 70 6.37 -12.15 -2.84
CA ARG A 70 5.49 -12.45 -3.97
C ARG A 70 5.58 -13.93 -4.29
N THR A 71 4.44 -14.59 -4.43
CA THR A 71 4.33 -15.94 -4.99
C THR A 71 3.73 -15.84 -6.39
N LEU A 72 4.36 -16.54 -7.36
CA LEU A 72 3.88 -16.65 -8.72
C LEU A 72 4.12 -18.10 -9.19
N ASP A 73 3.08 -18.76 -9.70
CA ASP A 73 3.13 -20.16 -10.15
C ASP A 73 3.78 -21.11 -9.11
N GLY A 74 3.48 -20.88 -7.83
CA GLY A 74 4.00 -21.65 -6.71
C GLY A 74 5.43 -21.28 -6.28
N VAL A 75 6.10 -20.35 -6.95
CA VAL A 75 7.43 -19.88 -6.59
C VAL A 75 7.33 -18.60 -5.77
N THR A 76 7.83 -18.66 -4.54
CA THR A 76 7.84 -17.50 -3.62
C THR A 76 9.22 -16.85 -3.58
N VAL A 77 9.25 -15.54 -3.74
CA VAL A 77 10.47 -14.71 -3.68
C VAL A 77 10.24 -13.49 -2.80
N ASP A 78 11.29 -13.03 -2.12
CA ASP A 78 11.25 -11.77 -1.39
C ASP A 78 11.11 -10.59 -2.37
N VAL A 79 10.31 -9.58 -2.02
CA VAL A 79 10.12 -8.39 -2.86
C VAL A 79 11.46 -7.67 -3.13
N ALA A 80 12.39 -7.72 -2.19
CA ALA A 80 13.73 -7.16 -2.36
C ALA A 80 14.53 -7.84 -3.50
N ALA A 81 14.22 -9.10 -3.83
CA ALA A 81 14.87 -9.86 -4.91
C ALA A 81 14.24 -9.61 -6.30
N LEU A 82 13.12 -8.88 -6.39
CA LEU A 82 12.51 -8.53 -7.66
C LEU A 82 13.39 -7.54 -8.43
N SER A 83 13.26 -7.54 -9.77
CA SER A 83 13.89 -6.54 -10.63
C SER A 83 13.41 -5.12 -10.27
N GLY A 84 14.20 -4.10 -10.61
CA GLY A 84 13.84 -2.69 -10.37
C GLY A 84 12.47 -2.33 -10.96
N GLY A 85 12.21 -2.69 -12.21
CA GLY A 85 10.93 -2.45 -12.86
C GLY A 85 9.77 -3.18 -12.19
N ALA A 86 9.95 -4.45 -11.78
CA ALA A 86 8.90 -5.19 -11.08
C ALA A 86 8.58 -4.58 -9.70
N ARG A 87 9.59 -4.07 -8.98
CA ARG A 87 9.38 -3.36 -7.71
C ARG A 87 8.68 -2.03 -7.90
N GLU A 88 9.03 -1.29 -8.94
CA GLU A 88 8.38 -0.02 -9.30
C GLU A 88 6.89 -0.24 -9.62
N GLN A 89 6.58 -1.22 -10.47
CA GLN A 89 5.22 -1.59 -10.84
C GLN A 89 4.42 -2.03 -9.61
N LEU A 90 4.98 -2.92 -8.77
CA LEU A 90 4.34 -3.37 -7.54
C LEU A 90 4.10 -2.20 -6.56
N GLY A 91 5.07 -1.30 -6.42
CA GLY A 91 4.93 -0.12 -5.58
C GLY A 91 3.83 0.83 -6.05
N LEU A 92 3.65 0.98 -7.36
CA LEU A 92 2.58 1.77 -7.93
C LEU A 92 1.22 1.10 -7.72
N ILE A 93 1.10 -0.20 -8.01
CA ILE A 93 -0.10 -0.99 -7.78
C ILE A 93 -0.53 -0.94 -6.30
N ALA A 94 0.43 -1.04 -5.38
CA ALA A 94 0.15 -0.95 -3.95
C ALA A 94 -0.43 0.42 -3.54
N ARG A 95 0.06 1.51 -4.12
CA ARG A 95 -0.49 2.86 -3.88
C ARG A 95 -1.92 3.00 -4.42
N LEU A 96 -2.18 2.47 -5.62
CA LEU A 96 -3.53 2.43 -6.19
C LEU A 96 -4.48 1.61 -5.31
N ALA A 97 -4.06 0.42 -4.87
CA ALA A 97 -4.85 -0.43 -3.96
C ALA A 97 -5.16 0.29 -2.63
N CYS A 98 -4.20 1.03 -2.06
CA CYS A 98 -4.43 1.85 -0.87
C CYS A 98 -5.44 2.97 -1.14
N ALA A 99 -5.29 3.72 -2.23
CA ALA A 99 -6.17 4.84 -2.56
C ALA A 99 -7.64 4.42 -2.70
N MET A 100 -7.86 3.27 -3.33
CA MET A 100 -9.21 2.70 -3.51
C MET A 100 -9.84 2.17 -2.21
N LEU A 101 -9.05 1.93 -1.15
CA LEU A 101 -9.53 1.46 0.14
C LEU A 101 -9.86 2.57 1.13
N VAL A 102 -9.26 3.75 0.94
CA VAL A 102 -9.41 4.87 1.91
C VAL A 102 -10.78 5.52 1.80
N ASP A 103 -11.28 5.63 0.60
CA ASP A 103 -12.62 6.16 0.34
C ASP A 103 -13.26 5.39 -0.83
N GLU A 104 -14.30 4.62 -0.52
CA GLU A 104 -15.03 3.82 -1.51
C GLU A 104 -15.99 4.67 -2.36
N GLN A 105 -16.26 5.92 -1.99
CA GLN A 105 -17.22 6.79 -2.69
C GLN A 105 -16.54 7.78 -3.62
N ASP A 106 -15.54 8.52 -3.12
CA ASP A 106 -14.90 9.60 -3.89
C ASP A 106 -13.46 9.27 -4.30
N GLY A 107 -12.85 8.23 -3.69
CA GLY A 107 -11.46 7.86 -3.89
C GLY A 107 -10.47 8.91 -3.36
N VAL A 108 -9.21 8.54 -3.25
CA VAL A 108 -8.13 9.46 -2.90
C VAL A 108 -7.30 9.74 -4.15
N PRO A 109 -7.04 11.02 -4.51
CA PRO A 109 -6.23 11.33 -5.68
C PRO A 109 -4.82 10.75 -5.55
N VAL A 110 -4.34 10.09 -6.61
CA VAL A 110 -3.01 9.51 -6.70
C VAL A 110 -2.20 10.32 -7.70
N ILE A 111 -1.10 10.91 -7.23
CA ILE A 111 -0.15 11.64 -8.07
C ILE A 111 1.04 10.73 -8.36
N ILE A 112 1.33 10.54 -9.65
CA ILE A 112 2.42 9.71 -10.16
C ILE A 112 3.39 10.65 -10.88
N ASP A 113 4.64 10.67 -10.43
CA ASP A 113 5.68 11.51 -11.00
C ASP A 113 6.71 10.64 -11.73
N ASP A 114 6.74 10.74 -13.06
CA ASP A 114 7.65 10.10 -14.03
C ASP A 114 7.96 8.62 -13.75
N ALA A 115 6.92 7.83 -13.42
CA ALA A 115 7.05 6.41 -13.13
C ALA A 115 7.12 5.54 -14.40
N LEU A 116 7.36 4.23 -14.21
CA LEU A 116 7.40 3.18 -15.24
C LEU A 116 8.55 3.31 -16.24
N GLY A 117 9.61 4.03 -15.89
CA GLY A 117 10.78 4.23 -16.74
C GLY A 117 11.56 2.95 -17.07
N TYR A 118 11.42 1.92 -16.27
CA TYR A 118 12.09 0.62 -16.44
C TYR A 118 11.15 -0.48 -16.95
N SER A 119 10.02 -0.12 -17.56
CA SER A 119 9.04 -1.08 -18.05
C SER A 119 9.22 -1.30 -19.57
N ASP A 120 9.18 -2.56 -19.99
CA ASP A 120 9.08 -2.91 -21.41
C ASP A 120 7.67 -2.61 -21.97
N PRO A 121 7.49 -2.56 -23.31
CA PRO A 121 6.22 -2.20 -23.93
C PRO A 121 5.04 -3.09 -23.49
N ALA A 122 5.25 -4.40 -23.29
CA ALA A 122 4.18 -5.30 -22.88
C ALA A 122 3.72 -4.99 -21.47
N ARG A 123 4.66 -4.70 -20.57
CA ARG A 123 4.36 -4.30 -19.20
C ARG A 123 3.75 -2.90 -19.10
N LEU A 124 4.15 -1.97 -19.98
CA LEU A 124 3.49 -0.67 -20.09
C LEU A 124 2.02 -0.82 -20.47
N ALA A 125 1.71 -1.67 -21.46
CA ALA A 125 0.33 -1.95 -21.84
C ALA A 125 -0.48 -2.57 -20.68
N SER A 126 0.10 -3.51 -19.93
CA SER A 126 -0.54 -4.07 -18.73
C SER A 126 -0.76 -3.02 -17.63
N MET A 127 0.22 -2.16 -17.39
CA MET A 127 0.10 -1.06 -16.41
C MET A 127 -0.93 -0.01 -16.85
N ALA A 128 -1.07 0.25 -18.15
CA ALA A 128 -2.13 1.10 -18.69
C ALA A 128 -3.52 0.57 -18.35
N GLN A 129 -3.75 -0.74 -18.46
CA GLN A 129 -5.00 -1.38 -18.02
C GLN A 129 -5.23 -1.22 -16.51
N VAL A 130 -4.19 -1.39 -15.70
CA VAL A 130 -4.27 -1.20 -14.24
C VAL A 130 -4.65 0.25 -13.89
N LEU A 131 -4.01 1.23 -14.54
CA LEU A 131 -4.33 2.64 -14.34
C LEU A 131 -5.77 2.96 -14.77
N GLY A 132 -6.21 2.45 -15.92
CA GLY A 132 -7.59 2.61 -16.38
C GLY A 132 -8.62 1.98 -15.44
N ALA A 133 -8.35 0.78 -14.93
CA ALA A 133 -9.22 0.13 -13.95
C ALA A 133 -9.29 0.91 -12.63
N ALA A 134 -8.16 1.42 -12.13
CA ALA A 134 -8.12 2.20 -10.90
C ALA A 134 -8.74 3.60 -11.04
N ALA A 135 -8.75 4.19 -12.25
CA ALA A 135 -9.34 5.50 -12.53
C ALA A 135 -10.88 5.52 -12.37
N GLY A 136 -11.53 4.34 -12.37
CA GLY A 136 -12.96 4.22 -12.06
C GLY A 136 -13.30 4.53 -10.60
N ASP A 137 -12.35 4.30 -9.69
CA ASP A 137 -12.54 4.42 -8.24
C ASP A 137 -11.67 5.53 -7.61
N ALA A 138 -10.72 6.11 -8.34
CA ALA A 138 -9.82 7.15 -7.83
C ALA A 138 -9.36 8.11 -8.94
N GLN A 139 -9.14 9.37 -8.61
CA GLN A 139 -8.52 10.32 -9.54
C GLN A 139 -7.02 10.03 -9.65
N ILE A 140 -6.53 9.78 -10.88
CA ILE A 140 -5.11 9.54 -11.13
C ILE A 140 -4.53 10.71 -11.94
N ILE A 141 -3.48 11.33 -11.41
CA ILE A 141 -2.76 12.44 -12.04
C ILE A 141 -1.34 11.96 -12.34
N VAL A 142 -0.96 11.91 -13.61
CA VAL A 142 0.38 11.52 -14.03
C VAL A 142 1.14 12.76 -14.51
N LEU A 143 2.29 13.00 -13.93
CA LEU A 143 3.27 14.00 -14.38
C LEU A 143 4.38 13.24 -15.11
N THR A 144 4.65 13.59 -16.36
CA THR A 144 5.68 12.87 -17.13
C THR A 144 6.30 13.76 -18.21
N CYS A 145 7.58 13.55 -18.46
CA CYS A 145 8.28 14.11 -19.61
C CYS A 145 8.17 13.21 -20.85
N ASP A 146 7.65 11.98 -20.72
CA ASP A 146 7.44 11.02 -21.80
C ASP A 146 5.96 10.57 -21.87
N PRO A 147 5.09 11.36 -22.53
CA PRO A 147 3.67 11.04 -22.63
C PRO A 147 3.37 9.75 -23.41
N GLN A 148 4.27 9.29 -24.27
CA GLN A 148 4.11 8.04 -25.02
C GLN A 148 3.99 6.82 -24.10
N ARG A 149 4.64 6.87 -22.94
CA ARG A 149 4.60 5.80 -21.91
C ARG A 149 3.21 5.53 -21.37
N TYR A 150 2.32 6.50 -21.47
CA TYR A 150 0.95 6.45 -20.95
C TYR A 150 -0.11 6.54 -22.06
N ALA A 151 0.31 6.40 -23.33
CA ALA A 151 -0.59 6.55 -24.49
C ALA A 151 -1.73 5.52 -24.52
N ASP A 152 -1.49 4.32 -23.97
CA ASP A 152 -2.46 3.22 -23.95
C ASP A 152 -3.39 3.24 -22.72
N VAL A 153 -3.29 4.26 -21.85
CA VAL A 153 -4.18 4.37 -20.67
C VAL A 153 -5.59 4.75 -21.15
N PRO A 154 -6.61 3.90 -20.88
CA PRO A 154 -7.98 4.19 -21.33
C PRO A 154 -8.50 5.51 -20.74
N ASP A 155 -9.23 6.27 -21.57
CA ASP A 155 -9.92 7.52 -21.18
C ASP A 155 -9.02 8.60 -20.54
N ALA A 156 -7.69 8.50 -20.76
CA ALA A 156 -6.75 9.49 -20.24
C ALA A 156 -6.87 10.81 -21.01
N THR A 157 -6.93 11.92 -20.26
CA THR A 157 -6.87 13.28 -20.84
C THR A 157 -5.45 13.81 -20.74
N MET A 158 -4.84 14.11 -21.88
CA MET A 158 -3.51 14.71 -21.96
C MET A 158 -3.58 16.22 -21.90
N ILE A 159 -2.79 16.83 -21.01
CA ILE A 159 -2.65 18.28 -20.85
C ILE A 159 -1.17 18.62 -21.01
N ALA A 160 -0.85 19.41 -22.04
CA ALA A 160 0.51 19.94 -22.20
C ALA A 160 0.68 21.20 -21.35
N VAL A 161 1.78 21.24 -20.60
CA VAL A 161 2.15 22.35 -19.70
C VAL A 161 3.40 23.04 -20.21
#